data_54a0d113c18bac46760bbc125b7fb139
#
_entry.id   54a0d113c18bac46760bbc125b7fb139
#
_cell.length_a   1.000
_cell.length_b   1.000
_cell.length_c   1.000
_cell.angle_alpha   90.00
_cell.angle_beta   90.00
_cell.angle_gamma   90.00
#
_symmetry.space_group_name_H-M   'P 1'
#
loop_
_entity.id
_entity.type
_entity.pdbx_description
1 polymer ?
#
loop_
_entity_poly.entity_id
_entity_poly.type
_entity_poly.pdbx_seq_one_letter_code
_entity_poly.pdbx_strand_id
1 'polypeptide(L)'
;MKKYATVAPEQTRRRFMTTAASSLLGVSLLPGMAGRAFGKEDVKPGFPMRKNPAQRVIYLYMGGGMTHLDTLDTKPGHKNQGPVRELKTNVPGIRLSEYLPQLSNHVDKMAIINSMTSTAGAHEQARYLMHTSYEKRATIKHPGIGAYLLKYRERLNKELPGSVFIGGNSRIDGGAGFFESSYEPLAINNPQDGLKNIRAKFDPARFRKNLDLSADLDAEFHKTYNLKSTRAYTSMYEDAVR
;
A
#
# COMPACT_ATOMS: atom_id res chain seq x y z
N MET A 1 -16.76 -9.33 49.16
CA MET A 1 -17.22 -10.28 48.12
C MET A 1 -16.39 -10.07 46.87
N LYS A 2 -15.43 -10.95 46.62
CA LYS A 2 -14.58 -10.92 45.42
C LYS A 2 -15.33 -11.62 44.28
N LYS A 3 -15.62 -10.91 43.17
CA LYS A 3 -16.14 -11.52 41.95
C LYS A 3 -15.01 -12.26 41.25
N TYR A 4 -15.13 -13.56 41.14
CA TYR A 4 -14.25 -14.39 40.35
C TYR A 4 -14.52 -14.15 38.85
N ALA A 5 -13.45 -13.92 38.11
CA ALA A 5 -13.50 -13.86 36.66
C ALA A 5 -13.85 -15.26 36.15
N THR A 6 -14.86 -15.35 35.28
CA THR A 6 -15.22 -16.59 34.57
C THR A 6 -14.11 -16.93 33.60
N VAL A 7 -13.44 -18.04 33.83
CA VAL A 7 -12.46 -18.66 32.94
C VAL A 7 -13.20 -19.12 31.68
N ALA A 8 -12.71 -18.72 30.51
CA ALA A 8 -13.23 -19.22 29.24
C ALA A 8 -13.11 -20.75 29.15
N PRO A 9 -14.10 -21.46 28.58
CA PRO A 9 -14.09 -22.92 28.54
C PRO A 9 -12.89 -23.41 27.72
N GLU A 10 -12.14 -24.33 28.34
CA GLU A 10 -11.00 -25.00 27.74
C GLU A 10 -11.37 -25.64 26.40
N GLN A 11 -10.73 -25.15 25.33
CA GLN A 11 -10.92 -25.74 24.01
C GLN A 11 -10.29 -27.12 23.98
N THR A 12 -11.08 -28.17 23.96
CA THR A 12 -10.59 -29.54 23.87
C THR A 12 -9.82 -29.71 22.55
N ARG A 13 -8.72 -30.54 22.59
CA ARG A 13 -7.89 -30.87 21.42
C ARG A 13 -8.73 -31.27 20.19
N ARG A 14 -9.85 -31.92 20.42
CA ARG A 14 -10.78 -32.38 19.38
C ARG A 14 -11.48 -31.18 18.68
N ARG A 15 -11.86 -30.14 19.43
CA ARG A 15 -12.49 -28.95 18.90
C ARG A 15 -11.49 -28.06 18.15
N PHE A 16 -10.26 -27.99 18.62
CA PHE A 16 -9.16 -27.34 17.90
C PHE A 16 -8.86 -28.04 16.58
N MET A 17 -8.77 -29.37 16.57
CA MET A 17 -8.52 -30.16 15.36
C MET A 17 -9.65 -30.05 14.33
N THR A 18 -10.92 -30.04 14.77
CA THR A 18 -12.06 -29.84 13.85
C THR A 18 -12.12 -28.43 13.28
N THR A 19 -11.80 -27.42 14.07
CA THR A 19 -11.75 -26.03 13.59
C THR A 19 -10.58 -25.81 12.63
N ALA A 20 -9.41 -26.38 12.93
CA ALA A 20 -8.25 -26.31 12.05
C ALA A 20 -8.46 -27.09 10.74
N ALA A 21 -9.07 -28.27 10.77
CA ALA A 21 -9.40 -29.04 9.58
C ALA A 21 -10.46 -28.34 8.70
N SER A 22 -11.48 -27.75 9.29
CA SER A 22 -12.50 -27.02 8.53
C SER A 22 -11.96 -25.73 7.92
N SER A 23 -11.02 -25.04 8.56
CA SER A 23 -10.38 -23.86 7.99
C SER A 23 -9.39 -24.21 6.86
N LEU A 24 -8.74 -25.36 6.94
CA LEU A 24 -7.75 -25.79 5.92
C LEU A 24 -8.41 -26.41 4.68
N LEU A 25 -9.54 -27.07 4.84
CA LEU A 25 -10.25 -27.77 3.76
C LEU A 25 -11.43 -26.98 3.19
N GLY A 26 -11.77 -25.82 3.76
CA GLY A 26 -12.89 -24.99 3.30
C GLY A 26 -14.26 -25.67 3.41
N VAL A 27 -14.39 -26.76 4.17
CA VAL A 27 -15.63 -27.54 4.30
C VAL A 27 -16.26 -27.25 5.66
N SER A 28 -17.42 -26.62 5.63
CA SER A 28 -18.26 -26.44 6.83
C SER A 28 -19.13 -27.69 7.03
N LEU A 29 -18.92 -28.40 8.14
CA LEU A 29 -19.71 -29.58 8.52
C LEU A 29 -21.01 -29.24 9.28
N LEU A 30 -21.42 -27.98 9.28
CA LEU A 30 -22.67 -27.56 9.93
C LEU A 30 -23.79 -27.42 8.88
N PRO A 31 -24.92 -28.13 9.01
CA PRO A 31 -26.08 -27.92 8.14
C PRO A 31 -26.60 -26.50 8.32
N GLY A 32 -26.64 -25.72 7.25
CA GLY A 32 -27.08 -24.32 7.24
C GLY A 32 -25.99 -23.26 7.01
N MET A 33 -24.69 -23.60 7.01
CA MET A 33 -23.62 -22.66 6.74
C MET A 33 -22.87 -22.87 5.40
N ALA A 34 -23.38 -23.74 4.56
CA ALA A 34 -22.74 -24.08 3.27
C ALA A 34 -22.76 -22.98 2.21
N GLY A 35 -23.30 -21.80 2.50
CA GLY A 35 -23.39 -20.69 1.55
C GLY A 35 -22.43 -19.52 1.80
N ARG A 36 -21.58 -19.57 2.83
CA ARG A 36 -20.79 -18.40 3.24
C ARG A 36 -19.28 -18.48 3.04
N ALA A 37 -18.76 -19.61 2.58
CA ALA A 37 -17.30 -19.79 2.42
C ALA A 37 -16.71 -19.02 1.22
N PHE A 38 -17.51 -18.56 0.28
CA PHE A 38 -17.08 -17.75 -0.88
C PHE A 38 -18.06 -16.60 -1.21
N GLY A 39 -18.92 -16.22 -0.27
CA GLY A 39 -19.77 -15.05 -0.40
C GLY A 39 -18.92 -13.77 -0.27
N LYS A 40 -19.20 -12.79 -1.12
CA LYS A 40 -18.84 -11.39 -0.91
C LYS A 40 -19.35 -10.96 0.48
N GLU A 41 -18.59 -11.23 1.52
CA GLU A 41 -18.76 -10.47 2.74
C GLU A 41 -18.03 -9.16 2.50
N ASP A 42 -18.78 -8.08 2.45
CA ASP A 42 -18.27 -6.76 2.75
C ASP A 42 -17.68 -6.84 4.17
N VAL A 43 -16.41 -7.18 4.27
CA VAL A 43 -15.65 -7.11 5.51
C VAL A 43 -15.65 -5.64 5.88
N LYS A 44 -16.64 -5.23 6.65
CA LYS A 44 -16.60 -3.91 7.28
C LYS A 44 -15.35 -3.91 8.13
N PRO A 45 -14.40 -3.03 7.87
CA PRO A 45 -13.19 -2.96 8.68
C PRO A 45 -13.64 -2.79 10.13
N GLY A 46 -13.16 -3.67 11.03
CA GLY A 46 -13.56 -3.71 12.44
C GLY A 46 -13.12 -2.49 13.26
N PHE A 47 -12.65 -1.44 12.60
CA PHE A 47 -12.31 -0.16 13.20
C PHE A 47 -13.43 0.85 12.92
N PRO A 48 -13.84 1.64 13.92
CA PRO A 48 -14.81 2.70 13.71
C PRO A 48 -14.26 3.67 12.64
N MET A 49 -14.88 3.67 11.49
CA MET A 49 -14.53 4.61 10.42
C MET A 49 -14.74 6.04 10.94
N ARG A 50 -13.71 6.86 10.87
CA ARG A 50 -13.86 8.30 11.15
C ARG A 50 -14.91 8.90 10.21
N LYS A 51 -15.68 9.86 10.69
CA LYS A 51 -16.70 10.56 9.88
C LYS A 51 -16.12 11.16 8.59
N ASN A 52 -14.85 11.59 8.64
CA ASN A 52 -14.10 12.11 7.48
C ASN A 52 -12.77 11.37 7.36
N PRO A 53 -12.71 10.22 6.70
CA PRO A 53 -11.46 9.51 6.47
C PRO A 53 -10.57 10.30 5.51
N ALA A 54 -9.25 10.12 5.63
CA ALA A 54 -8.29 10.69 4.69
C ALA A 54 -8.58 10.16 3.27
N GLN A 55 -8.69 11.08 2.33
CA GLN A 55 -8.98 10.76 0.93
C GLN A 55 -7.72 10.68 0.07
N ARG A 56 -6.64 11.30 0.50
CA ARG A 56 -5.36 11.35 -0.23
C ARG A 56 -4.24 10.96 0.71
N VAL A 57 -3.25 10.26 0.17
CA VAL A 57 -2.07 9.81 0.91
C VAL A 57 -0.84 10.28 0.14
N ILE A 58 0.09 10.90 0.86
CA ILE A 58 1.45 11.18 0.38
C ILE A 58 2.39 10.35 1.23
N TYR A 59 3.12 9.42 0.61
CA TYR A 59 4.11 8.59 1.27
C TYR A 59 5.50 9.15 0.97
N LEU A 60 6.15 9.75 1.97
CA LEU A 60 7.49 10.31 1.87
C LEU A 60 8.49 9.29 2.41
N TYR A 61 9.19 8.61 1.51
CA TYR A 61 10.20 7.64 1.87
C TYR A 61 11.58 8.30 1.95
N MET A 62 12.18 8.26 3.13
CA MET A 62 13.52 8.78 3.40
C MET A 62 14.54 7.65 3.20
N GLY A 63 14.94 7.41 1.96
CA GLY A 63 15.97 6.41 1.63
C GLY A 63 17.35 6.84 2.13
N GLY A 64 18.19 5.87 2.49
CA GLY A 64 19.60 6.11 2.76
C GLY A 64 19.97 6.52 4.17
N GLY A 65 19.12 6.26 5.16
CA GLY A 65 19.57 6.26 6.54
C GLY A 65 19.27 7.52 7.34
N MET A 66 18.02 7.98 7.28
CA MET A 66 17.55 8.93 8.28
C MET A 66 17.69 8.29 9.67
N THR A 67 18.59 8.82 10.50
CA THR A 67 18.79 8.32 11.86
C THR A 67 17.64 8.75 12.76
N HIS A 68 17.09 7.84 13.56
CA HIS A 68 16.04 8.16 14.52
C HIS A 68 16.56 9.07 15.65
N LEU A 69 17.83 8.91 16.05
CA LEU A 69 18.48 9.70 17.12
C LEU A 69 18.63 11.19 16.75
N ASP A 70 18.85 11.48 15.47
CA ASP A 70 19.04 12.85 14.99
C ASP A 70 17.74 13.46 14.42
N THR A 71 16.61 12.77 14.56
CA THR A 71 15.32 13.24 14.01
C THR A 71 14.17 13.17 15.00
N LEU A 72 13.49 12.04 15.10
CA LEU A 72 12.22 11.92 15.83
C LEU A 72 12.36 11.32 17.23
N ASP A 73 13.48 10.67 17.55
CA ASP A 73 13.71 9.99 18.82
C ASP A 73 15.11 10.28 19.38
N THR A 74 15.33 11.50 19.81
CA THR A 74 16.62 12.04 20.25
C THR A 74 17.14 11.46 21.57
N LYS A 75 16.31 10.77 22.34
CA LYS A 75 16.63 10.07 23.60
C LYS A 75 17.35 10.95 24.63
N PRO A 76 16.75 12.06 25.08
CA PRO A 76 17.38 13.00 25.97
C PRO A 76 17.85 12.37 27.28
N GLY A 77 19.10 12.65 27.66
CA GLY A 77 19.71 12.11 28.87
C GLY A 77 20.06 10.63 28.84
N HIS A 78 19.86 9.94 27.73
CA HIS A 78 20.21 8.54 27.57
C HIS A 78 21.66 8.39 27.04
N LYS A 79 22.36 7.33 27.45
CA LYS A 79 23.74 7.04 27.01
C LYS A 79 23.93 6.96 25.47
N ASN A 80 22.87 6.68 24.74
CA ASN A 80 22.86 6.61 23.29
C ASN A 80 22.42 7.93 22.63
N GLN A 81 22.21 9.00 23.38
CA GLN A 81 21.96 10.32 22.83
C GLN A 81 23.19 10.77 22.03
N GLY A 82 22.94 11.23 20.80
CA GLY A 82 23.97 11.86 19.98
C GLY A 82 24.22 13.32 20.37
N PRO A 83 25.01 14.06 19.59
CA PRO A 83 25.33 15.48 19.84
C PRO A 83 24.16 16.43 19.52
N VAL A 84 23.07 15.92 18.97
CA VAL A 84 21.92 16.70 18.51
C VAL A 84 21.14 17.29 19.68
N ARG A 85 20.82 18.55 19.57
CA ARG A 85 19.99 19.27 20.54
C ARG A 85 18.51 19.07 20.24
N GLU A 86 17.71 19.23 21.26
CA GLU A 86 16.26 19.07 21.17
C GLU A 86 15.54 20.40 21.06
N LEU A 87 14.53 20.43 20.23
CA LEU A 87 13.54 21.50 20.17
C LEU A 87 12.29 21.13 20.97
N LYS A 88 11.73 22.11 21.68
CA LYS A 88 10.36 22.03 22.17
C LYS A 88 9.40 22.05 20.98
N THR A 89 8.35 21.27 21.08
CA THR A 89 7.30 21.24 20.06
C THR A 89 6.04 21.97 20.57
N ASN A 90 5.05 22.10 19.71
CA ASN A 90 3.74 22.62 20.09
C ASN A 90 2.92 21.67 20.99
N VAL A 91 3.45 20.45 21.25
CA VAL A 91 2.84 19.49 22.18
C VAL A 91 3.74 19.31 23.40
N PRO A 92 3.26 19.60 24.62
CA PRO A 92 4.04 19.40 25.83
C PRO A 92 4.53 17.97 25.98
N GLY A 93 5.80 17.81 26.37
CA GLY A 93 6.42 16.49 26.57
C GLY A 93 6.97 15.82 25.33
N ILE A 94 6.63 16.27 24.12
CA ILE A 94 7.22 15.78 22.88
C ILE A 94 8.33 16.72 22.44
N ARG A 95 9.46 16.15 22.08
CA ARG A 95 10.61 16.87 21.56
C ARG A 95 11.06 16.29 20.25
N LEU A 96 11.59 17.12 19.38
CA LEU A 96 12.20 16.72 18.10
C LEU A 96 13.62 17.27 18.02
N SER A 97 14.36 16.79 17.05
CA SER A 97 15.70 17.29 16.73
C SER A 97 15.67 18.75 16.29
N GLU A 98 16.75 19.48 16.61
CA GLU A 98 17.01 20.84 16.13
C GLU A 98 17.03 20.98 14.61
N TYR A 99 17.23 19.87 13.90
CA TYR A 99 17.20 19.83 12.44
C TYR A 99 15.80 19.83 11.84
N LEU A 100 14.74 19.73 12.68
CA LEU A 100 13.35 19.67 12.23
C LEU A 100 12.49 20.84 12.76
N PRO A 101 12.94 22.11 12.64
CA PRO A 101 12.26 23.24 13.26
C PRO A 101 10.87 23.50 12.68
N GLN A 102 10.66 23.26 11.40
CA GLN A 102 9.35 23.40 10.77
C GLN A 102 8.36 22.34 11.26
N LEU A 103 8.84 21.11 11.40
CA LEU A 103 8.01 19.99 11.83
C LEU A 103 7.59 20.12 13.30
N SER A 104 8.43 20.73 14.14
CA SER A 104 8.14 20.94 15.57
C SER A 104 6.86 21.73 15.84
N ASN A 105 6.43 22.55 14.89
CA ASN A 105 5.21 23.36 14.97
C ASN A 105 3.94 22.60 14.55
N HIS A 106 4.06 21.33 14.12
CA HIS A 106 2.97 20.52 13.58
C HIS A 106 2.79 19.17 14.27
N VAL A 107 3.46 18.98 15.40
CA VAL A 107 3.46 17.70 16.13
C VAL A 107 2.07 17.35 16.67
N ASP A 108 1.21 18.33 16.95
CA ASP A 108 -0.20 18.14 17.30
C ASP A 108 -1.01 17.36 16.24
N LYS A 109 -0.50 17.29 15.00
CA LYS A 109 -1.12 16.57 13.87
C LYS A 109 -0.40 15.27 13.52
N MET A 110 0.60 14.89 14.30
CA MET A 110 1.45 13.74 14.02
C MET A 110 1.18 12.58 14.97
N ALA A 111 1.38 11.37 14.46
CA ALA A 111 1.55 10.17 15.27
C ALA A 111 2.99 9.65 15.03
N ILE A 112 3.82 9.70 16.08
CA ILE A 112 5.22 9.25 16.03
C ILE A 112 5.30 7.86 16.63
N ILE A 113 5.87 6.91 15.88
CA ILE A 113 6.04 5.52 16.33
C ILE A 113 7.53 5.26 16.50
N ASN A 114 8.01 5.35 17.74
CA ASN A 114 9.44 5.16 18.07
C ASN A 114 9.81 3.69 18.32
N SER A 115 8.82 2.80 18.48
CA SER A 115 9.03 1.39 18.83
C SER A 115 8.94 0.43 17.65
N MET A 116 9.08 0.91 16.43
CA MET A 116 9.09 0.06 15.24
C MET A 116 10.27 -0.89 15.25
N THR A 117 10.01 -2.16 15.01
CA THR A 117 11.02 -3.21 14.86
C THR A 117 10.91 -3.85 13.48
N SER A 118 12.01 -4.42 13.00
CA SER A 118 12.07 -5.11 11.72
C SER A 118 13.03 -6.29 11.77
N THR A 119 12.71 -7.34 11.06
CA THR A 119 13.59 -8.50 10.84
C THR A 119 14.55 -8.29 9.66
N ALA A 120 14.30 -7.27 8.82
CA ALA A 120 15.09 -6.99 7.64
C ALA A 120 16.32 -6.13 7.97
N GLY A 121 17.50 -6.74 7.97
CA GLY A 121 18.78 -6.06 8.22
C GLY A 121 19.50 -5.53 6.98
N ALA A 122 19.14 -5.99 5.78
CA ALA A 122 19.76 -5.53 4.53
C ALA A 122 18.90 -4.46 3.84
N HIS A 123 19.57 -3.49 3.19
CA HIS A 123 18.91 -2.33 2.58
C HIS A 123 17.77 -2.69 1.62
N GLU A 124 17.99 -3.67 0.75
CA GLU A 124 16.99 -4.05 -0.25
C GLU A 124 15.74 -4.68 0.38
N GLN A 125 15.93 -5.59 1.34
CA GLN A 125 14.84 -6.25 2.06
C GLN A 125 14.08 -5.24 2.92
N ALA A 126 14.78 -4.36 3.64
CA ALA A 126 14.18 -3.34 4.48
C ALA A 126 13.37 -2.33 3.63
N ARG A 127 13.92 -1.89 2.49
CA ARG A 127 13.21 -1.01 1.55
C ARG A 127 11.93 -1.67 1.02
N TYR A 128 12.02 -2.92 0.60
CA TYR A 128 10.85 -3.67 0.14
C TYR A 128 9.79 -3.80 1.23
N LEU A 129 10.21 -4.14 2.46
CA LEU A 129 9.30 -4.25 3.61
C LEU A 129 8.59 -2.92 3.90
N MET A 130 9.32 -1.80 3.86
CA MET A 130 8.74 -0.46 4.10
C MET A 130 7.70 -0.05 3.06
N HIS A 131 7.88 -0.46 1.81
CA HIS A 131 6.95 -0.12 0.73
C HIS A 131 5.76 -1.06 0.60
N THR A 132 5.92 -2.32 1.00
CA THR A 132 4.91 -3.37 0.77
C THR A 132 4.32 -3.96 2.05
N SER A 133 4.94 -3.72 3.22
CA SER A 133 4.64 -4.35 4.51
C SER A 133 4.85 -5.88 4.53
N TYR A 134 5.58 -6.43 3.57
CA TYR A 134 5.89 -7.85 3.47
C TYR A 134 7.38 -8.10 3.31
N GLU A 135 7.84 -9.22 3.83
CA GLU A 135 9.18 -9.70 3.54
C GLU A 135 9.30 -10.09 2.05
N LYS A 136 10.45 -9.74 1.45
CA LYS A 136 10.71 -10.07 0.06
C LYS A 136 10.83 -11.58 -0.13
N ARG A 137 10.06 -12.12 -1.06
CA ARG A 137 10.11 -13.53 -1.47
C ARG A 137 10.39 -13.63 -2.97
N ALA A 138 11.12 -14.67 -3.38
CA ALA A 138 11.47 -14.86 -4.79
C ALA A 138 10.26 -15.17 -5.69
N THR A 139 9.23 -15.82 -5.12
CA THR A 139 8.07 -16.34 -5.87
C THR A 139 6.91 -15.36 -5.97
N ILE A 140 6.85 -14.33 -5.11
CA ILE A 140 5.71 -13.41 -5.06
C ILE A 140 6.22 -11.97 -4.98
N LYS A 141 5.65 -11.11 -5.80
CA LYS A 141 5.78 -9.66 -5.68
C LYS A 141 4.55 -9.11 -4.98
N HIS A 142 4.76 -8.37 -3.90
CA HIS A 142 3.66 -7.78 -3.15
C HIS A 142 3.34 -6.38 -3.69
N PRO A 143 2.05 -5.98 -3.67
CA PRO A 143 1.66 -4.64 -4.06
C PRO A 143 2.18 -3.60 -3.08
N GLY A 144 2.54 -2.42 -3.59
CA GLY A 144 2.81 -1.26 -2.76
C GLY A 144 1.53 -0.57 -2.29
N ILE A 145 1.66 0.37 -1.35
CA ILE A 145 0.54 1.10 -0.75
C ILE A 145 -0.36 1.78 -1.80
N GLY A 146 0.23 2.34 -2.87
CA GLY A 146 -0.51 2.97 -3.96
C GLY A 146 -1.44 2.01 -4.70
N ALA A 147 -0.97 0.78 -4.97
CA ALA A 147 -1.77 -0.25 -5.61
C ALA A 147 -2.92 -0.75 -4.71
N TYR A 148 -2.67 -0.87 -3.40
CA TYR A 148 -3.73 -1.18 -2.44
C TYR A 148 -4.82 -0.10 -2.41
N LEU A 149 -4.42 1.16 -2.39
CA LEU A 149 -5.37 2.27 -2.40
C LEU A 149 -6.19 2.28 -3.69
N LEU A 150 -5.57 2.07 -4.84
CA LEU A 150 -6.28 1.99 -6.13
C LEU A 150 -7.28 0.84 -6.18
N LYS A 151 -6.96 -0.30 -5.58
CA LYS A 151 -7.84 -1.47 -5.59
C LYS A 151 -9.04 -1.34 -4.67
N TYR A 152 -8.87 -0.74 -3.49
CA TYR A 152 -9.90 -0.72 -2.45
C TYR A 152 -10.58 0.63 -2.26
N ARG A 153 -10.14 1.65 -2.99
CA ARG A 153 -10.75 2.98 -3.01
C ARG A 153 -11.07 3.39 -4.44
N GLU A 154 -12.16 4.08 -4.62
CA GLU A 154 -12.48 4.68 -5.92
C GLU A 154 -11.53 5.84 -6.24
N ARG A 155 -11.21 6.04 -7.52
CA ARG A 155 -10.46 7.20 -7.98
C ARG A 155 -11.30 8.46 -7.73
N LEU A 156 -10.74 9.44 -7.05
CA LEU A 156 -11.38 10.74 -6.84
C LEU A 156 -11.49 11.55 -8.14
N ASN A 157 -10.54 11.38 -9.04
CA ASN A 157 -10.53 11.98 -10.36
C ASN A 157 -10.27 10.89 -11.41
N LYS A 158 -11.14 10.82 -12.43
CA LYS A 158 -11.04 9.79 -13.48
C LYS A 158 -10.02 10.15 -14.56
N GLU A 159 -9.68 11.43 -14.71
CA GLU A 159 -8.73 11.92 -15.71
C GLU A 159 -7.27 11.85 -15.23
N LEU A 160 -7.04 11.81 -13.92
CA LEU A 160 -5.71 11.74 -13.34
C LEU A 160 -5.34 10.33 -12.93
N PRO A 161 -4.05 9.97 -12.97
CA PRO A 161 -3.58 8.71 -12.39
C PRO A 161 -3.99 8.62 -10.93
N GLY A 162 -4.57 7.50 -10.52
CA GLY A 162 -5.01 7.31 -9.13
C GLY A 162 -3.85 7.13 -8.15
N SER A 163 -2.66 6.75 -8.64
CA SER A 163 -1.42 6.65 -7.86
C SER A 163 -0.23 7.04 -8.72
N VAL A 164 0.72 7.76 -8.12
CA VAL A 164 1.96 8.19 -8.76
C VAL A 164 3.13 7.76 -7.88
N PHE A 165 4.17 7.21 -8.49
CA PHE A 165 5.42 6.85 -7.84
C PHE A 165 6.54 7.72 -8.39
N ILE A 166 7.15 8.53 -7.53
CA ILE A 166 8.18 9.50 -7.93
C ILE A 166 9.54 9.01 -7.46
N GLY A 167 10.48 8.93 -8.37
CA GLY A 167 11.84 8.43 -8.11
C GLY A 167 11.89 6.92 -7.93
N GLY A 168 13.09 6.34 -7.91
CA GLY A 168 13.30 4.94 -7.68
C GLY A 168 12.72 4.00 -8.75
N ASN A 169 12.49 2.76 -8.39
CA ASN A 169 11.94 1.73 -9.27
C ASN A 169 10.59 1.24 -8.74
N SER A 170 9.50 1.80 -9.26
CA SER A 170 8.13 1.44 -8.87
C SER A 170 7.85 -0.07 -8.96
N ARG A 171 8.42 -0.74 -9.98
CA ARG A 171 8.22 -2.17 -10.18
C ARG A 171 8.83 -3.05 -9.08
N ILE A 172 9.83 -2.52 -8.37
CA ILE A 172 10.48 -3.24 -7.27
C ILE A 172 9.83 -2.84 -5.94
N ASP A 173 9.61 -1.54 -5.75
CA ASP A 173 9.33 -0.99 -4.43
C ASP A 173 7.87 -0.59 -4.21
N GLY A 174 7.05 -0.50 -5.24
CA GLY A 174 5.70 0.07 -5.05
C GLY A 174 4.70 -0.21 -6.17
N GLY A 175 4.99 -1.19 -7.05
CA GLY A 175 4.12 -1.55 -8.16
C GLY A 175 2.86 -2.33 -7.76
N ALA A 176 2.13 -2.82 -8.77
CA ALA A 176 0.91 -3.60 -8.57
C ALA A 176 1.15 -4.97 -7.93
N GLY A 177 2.39 -5.50 -7.97
CA GLY A 177 2.72 -6.79 -7.39
C GLY A 177 1.91 -7.93 -8.00
N PHE A 178 1.15 -8.65 -7.16
CA PHE A 178 0.24 -9.72 -7.61
C PHE A 178 -1.16 -9.22 -8.00
N PHE A 179 -1.42 -7.91 -7.93
CA PHE A 179 -2.63 -7.33 -8.49
C PHE A 179 -2.53 -7.20 -10.00
N GLU A 180 -3.64 -6.91 -10.64
CA GLU A 180 -3.69 -6.62 -12.07
C GLU A 180 -2.89 -5.35 -12.40
N SER A 181 -2.32 -5.28 -13.59
CA SER A 181 -1.48 -4.14 -14.04
C SER A 181 -2.24 -2.80 -14.08
N SER A 182 -3.57 -2.82 -14.11
CA SER A 182 -4.41 -1.62 -13.96
C SER A 182 -4.22 -0.88 -12.63
N TYR A 183 -3.66 -1.57 -11.63
CA TYR A 183 -3.32 -0.98 -10.33
C TYR A 183 -1.86 -0.50 -10.23
N GLU A 184 -1.10 -0.55 -11.35
CA GLU A 184 0.27 -0.04 -11.38
C GLU A 184 0.26 1.48 -11.24
N PRO A 185 1.09 2.07 -10.36
CA PRO A 185 1.21 3.50 -10.25
C PRO A 185 1.91 4.09 -11.48
N LEU A 186 1.56 5.32 -11.87
CA LEU A 186 2.32 6.07 -12.87
C LEU A 186 3.72 6.35 -12.31
N ALA A 187 4.75 5.80 -12.95
CA ALA A 187 6.13 6.01 -12.54
C ALA A 187 6.71 7.28 -13.17
N ILE A 188 7.19 8.19 -12.34
CA ILE A 188 7.93 9.38 -12.74
C ILE A 188 9.36 9.25 -12.20
N ASN A 189 10.29 8.87 -13.05
CA ASN A 189 11.68 8.63 -12.62
C ASN A 189 12.38 9.92 -12.20
N ASN A 190 12.23 10.97 -13.00
CA ASN A 190 12.75 12.30 -12.71
C ASN A 190 11.67 13.34 -12.97
N PRO A 191 11.16 14.02 -11.94
CA PRO A 191 10.13 15.04 -12.10
C PRO A 191 10.57 16.23 -12.94
N GLN A 192 11.86 16.54 -13.01
CA GLN A 192 12.39 17.64 -13.80
C GLN A 192 12.27 17.41 -15.32
N ASP A 193 12.30 16.15 -15.74
CA ASP A 193 12.13 15.78 -17.15
C ASP A 193 10.65 15.83 -17.59
N GLY A 194 9.74 16.02 -16.66
CA GLY A 194 8.30 15.95 -16.90
C GLY A 194 7.82 14.55 -17.26
N LEU A 195 6.60 14.47 -17.78
CA LEU A 195 6.03 13.22 -18.26
C LEU A 195 6.46 12.97 -19.71
N LYS A 196 6.97 11.78 -19.97
CA LYS A 196 7.31 11.33 -21.32
C LYS A 196 6.04 10.98 -22.08
N ASN A 197 6.03 11.23 -23.40
CA ASN A 197 4.95 10.84 -24.30
C ASN A 197 3.57 11.48 -24.03
N ILE A 198 3.50 12.63 -23.38
CA ILE A 198 2.25 13.37 -23.15
C ILE A 198 1.71 14.06 -24.39
N ARG A 199 2.47 14.09 -25.48
CA ARG A 199 2.05 14.64 -26.76
C ARG A 199 2.14 13.56 -27.83
N ALA A 200 1.07 13.38 -28.56
CA ALA A 200 1.08 12.51 -29.72
C ALA A 200 2.11 13.02 -30.75
N LYS A 201 2.89 12.10 -31.34
CA LYS A 201 3.85 12.42 -32.41
C LYS A 201 3.16 12.74 -33.73
N PHE A 202 1.88 12.39 -33.85
CA PHE A 202 1.06 12.56 -35.06
C PHE A 202 -0.07 13.54 -34.75
N ASP A 203 -0.70 14.04 -35.81
CA ASP A 203 -1.93 14.82 -35.66
C ASP A 203 -3.03 13.94 -34.98
N PRO A 204 -3.98 14.56 -34.28
CA PRO A 204 -4.98 13.84 -33.49
C PRO A 204 -5.81 12.84 -34.30
N ALA A 205 -6.11 13.15 -35.57
CA ALA A 205 -6.92 12.25 -36.41
C ALA A 205 -6.14 11.00 -36.79
N ARG A 206 -4.87 11.15 -37.16
CA ARG A 206 -3.98 10.02 -37.45
C ARG A 206 -3.71 9.19 -36.22
N PHE A 207 -3.54 9.84 -35.07
CA PHE A 207 -3.36 9.13 -33.79
C PHE A 207 -4.57 8.27 -33.46
N ARG A 208 -5.78 8.84 -33.57
CA ARG A 208 -7.03 8.09 -33.34
C ARG A 208 -7.19 6.92 -34.30
N LYS A 209 -6.94 7.11 -35.60
CA LYS A 209 -6.99 6.04 -36.60
C LYS A 209 -6.01 4.91 -36.27
N ASN A 210 -4.83 5.21 -35.75
CA ASN A 210 -3.87 4.19 -35.34
C ASN A 210 -4.36 3.41 -34.12
N LEU A 211 -5.06 4.06 -33.18
CA LEU A 211 -5.66 3.39 -32.02
C LEU A 211 -6.81 2.47 -32.45
N ASP A 212 -7.69 2.92 -33.33
CA ASP A 212 -8.79 2.14 -33.86
C ASP A 212 -8.26 0.89 -34.58
N LEU A 213 -7.24 1.04 -35.43
CA LEU A 213 -6.59 -0.07 -36.09
C LEU A 213 -5.95 -1.06 -35.11
N SER A 214 -5.30 -0.56 -34.06
CA SER A 214 -4.76 -1.42 -33.00
C SER A 214 -5.87 -2.19 -32.28
N ALA A 215 -6.98 -1.53 -31.96
CA ALA A 215 -8.12 -2.16 -31.32
C ALA A 215 -8.76 -3.25 -32.19
N ASP A 216 -8.88 -3.01 -33.50
CA ASP A 216 -9.40 -4.01 -34.46
C ASP A 216 -8.49 -5.24 -34.56
N LEU A 217 -7.17 -5.07 -34.59
CA LEU A 217 -6.20 -6.18 -34.57
C LEU A 217 -6.25 -6.97 -33.26
N ASP A 218 -6.42 -6.27 -32.14
CA ASP A 218 -6.51 -6.91 -30.82
C ASP A 218 -7.86 -7.60 -30.58
N ALA A 219 -8.92 -7.22 -31.30
CA ALA A 219 -10.27 -7.73 -31.08
C ALA A 219 -10.35 -9.26 -31.34
N GLU A 220 -9.66 -9.77 -32.34
CA GLU A 220 -9.63 -11.21 -32.64
C GLU A 220 -8.81 -11.98 -31.60
N PHE A 221 -7.71 -11.40 -31.16
CA PHE A 221 -6.89 -11.95 -30.08
C PHE A 221 -7.68 -12.03 -28.76
N HIS A 222 -8.46 -10.99 -28.43
CA HIS A 222 -9.31 -10.98 -27.24
C HIS A 222 -10.45 -11.98 -27.28
N LYS A 223 -10.98 -12.30 -28.44
CA LYS A 223 -11.98 -13.37 -28.61
C LYS A 223 -11.39 -14.74 -28.27
N THR A 224 -10.15 -14.95 -28.69
CA THR A 224 -9.45 -16.23 -28.49
C THR A 224 -8.87 -16.37 -27.08
N TYR A 225 -8.31 -15.29 -26.55
CA TYR A 225 -7.59 -15.25 -25.26
C TYR A 225 -8.20 -14.25 -24.30
N ASN A 226 -9.42 -14.52 -23.82
CA ASN A 226 -10.12 -13.68 -22.86
C ASN A 226 -9.58 -13.84 -21.42
N LEU A 227 -8.28 -13.58 -21.24
CA LEU A 227 -7.61 -13.66 -19.95
C LEU A 227 -7.72 -12.33 -19.18
N LYS A 228 -7.60 -12.38 -17.84
CA LYS A 228 -7.56 -11.16 -17.02
C LYS A 228 -6.43 -10.23 -17.42
N SER A 229 -5.27 -10.76 -17.79
CA SER A 229 -4.10 -9.99 -18.24
C SER A 229 -4.36 -9.23 -19.54
N THR A 230 -5.07 -9.81 -20.51
CA THR A 230 -5.40 -9.13 -21.76
C THR A 230 -6.38 -7.98 -21.53
N ARG A 231 -7.40 -8.18 -20.71
CA ARG A 231 -8.33 -7.09 -20.34
C ARG A 231 -7.66 -5.95 -19.57
N ALA A 232 -6.75 -6.27 -18.64
CA ALA A 232 -5.98 -5.27 -17.92
C ALA A 232 -5.09 -4.43 -18.84
N TYR A 233 -4.50 -5.06 -19.86
CA TYR A 233 -3.72 -4.37 -20.88
C TYR A 233 -4.57 -3.35 -21.67
N THR A 234 -5.73 -3.75 -22.13
CA THR A 234 -6.68 -2.86 -22.84
C THR A 234 -7.08 -1.68 -21.97
N SER A 235 -7.46 -1.95 -20.72
CA SER A 235 -7.82 -0.87 -19.77
C SER A 235 -6.68 0.12 -19.52
N MET A 236 -5.44 -0.35 -19.43
CA MET A 236 -4.27 0.54 -19.30
C MET A 236 -4.07 1.43 -20.54
N TYR A 237 -4.30 0.88 -21.73
CA TYR A 237 -4.21 1.66 -22.97
C TYR A 237 -5.28 2.74 -23.03
N GLU A 238 -6.52 2.42 -22.69
CA GLU A 238 -7.62 3.38 -22.60
C GLU A 238 -7.33 4.49 -21.59
N ASP A 239 -6.80 4.15 -20.41
CA ASP A 239 -6.40 5.13 -19.40
C ASP A 239 -5.26 6.04 -19.86
N ALA A 240 -4.33 5.53 -20.67
CA ALA A 240 -3.20 6.31 -21.19
C ALA A 240 -3.57 7.28 -22.32
N VAL A 241 -4.70 7.06 -22.97
CA VAL A 241 -5.18 7.86 -24.12
C VAL A 241 -6.14 8.97 -23.69
N ARG A 242 -6.72 8.85 -22.51
CA ARG A 242 -7.58 9.90 -21.90
C ARG A 242 -6.77 11.10 -21.45
#